data_1b03ed12796fe4aa7f225bca8006669d
#
_entry.id   1b03ed12796fe4aa7f225bca8006669d
#
_cell.length_a   1.000
_cell.length_b   1.000
_cell.length_c   1.000
_cell.angle_alpha   90.00
_cell.angle_beta   90.00
_cell.angle_gamma   90.00
#
_symmetry.space_group_name_H-M   'P 1'
#
loop_
_entity.id
_entity.type
_entity.pdbx_description
1 polymer ?
#
loop_
_entity_poly.entity_id
_entity_poly.type
_entity_poly.pdbx_seq_one_letter_code
_entity_poly.pdbx_strand_id
1 'polypeptide(L)' 'MKKILNSKWTSTTKVYGWRHYQVRNFLKKQKKIELFSVCDKSVYFIINIDELKDRGKWIPGWIDII' A
#
# COMPACT_ATOMS: atom_id res chain seq x y z
N MET A 1 -11.75 11.22 11.14
CA MET A 1 -10.35 10.85 10.88
C MET A 1 -10.30 9.61 9.99
N LYS A 2 -9.52 9.66 8.94
CA LYS A 2 -9.40 8.50 8.04
C LYS A 2 -8.58 7.40 8.71
N LYS A 3 -9.12 6.20 8.65
CA LYS A 3 -8.36 5.03 9.10
C LYS A 3 -7.48 4.56 7.97
N ILE A 4 -6.18 4.52 8.19
CA ILE A 4 -5.27 4.00 7.20
C ILE A 4 -5.15 2.48 7.27
N LEU A 5 -5.37 1.91 8.47
CA LEU A 5 -5.35 0.45 8.63
C LEU A 5 -6.43 -0.19 7.77
N ASN A 6 -6.07 -1.28 7.13
CA ASN A 6 -6.94 -2.04 6.22
C ASN A 6 -7.36 -1.27 4.97
N SER A 7 -6.76 -0.10 4.72
CA SER A 7 -7.05 0.63 3.49
C SER A 7 -6.45 -0.10 2.29
N LYS A 8 -7.12 0.01 1.16
CA LYS A 8 -6.75 -0.69 -0.08
C LYS A 8 -6.04 0.27 -1.01
N TRP A 9 -5.00 -0.22 -1.65
CA TRP A 9 -4.17 0.60 -2.52
C TRP A 9 -3.74 -0.18 -3.75
N THR A 10 -3.53 0.54 -4.84
CA THR A 10 -3.00 -0.03 -6.09
C THR A 10 -1.71 0.70 -6.44
N SER A 11 -0.63 -0.05 -6.63
CA SER A 11 0.62 0.51 -7.11
C SER A 11 0.54 0.80 -8.60
N THR A 12 1.03 1.95 -9.02
CA THR A 12 1.10 2.29 -10.45
C THR A 12 2.13 1.46 -11.18
N THR A 13 3.09 0.88 -10.44
CA THR A 13 4.07 -0.06 -11.00
C THR A 13 3.93 -1.39 -10.28
N LYS A 14 4.39 -2.46 -10.91
CA LYS A 14 4.40 -3.78 -10.26
C LYS A 14 5.51 -3.82 -9.23
N VAL A 15 5.13 -3.86 -7.95
CA VAL A 15 6.07 -4.03 -6.86
C VAL A 15 6.09 -5.52 -6.52
N TYR A 16 7.25 -6.14 -6.63
CA TYR A 16 7.40 -7.60 -6.44
C TYR A 16 6.42 -8.41 -7.29
N GLY A 17 6.08 -7.88 -8.48
CA GLY A 17 5.18 -8.56 -9.40
C GLY A 17 3.69 -8.32 -9.17
N TRP A 18 3.32 -7.59 -8.13
CA TRP A 18 1.92 -7.35 -7.76
C TRP A 18 1.59 -5.87 -7.72
N ARG A 19 0.33 -5.53 -7.93
CA ARG A 19 -0.13 -4.14 -7.90
C ARG A 19 -1.10 -3.86 -6.76
N HIS A 20 -1.89 -4.84 -6.32
CA HIS A 20 -2.92 -4.64 -5.32
C HIS A 20 -2.39 -4.94 -3.93
N TYR A 21 -2.47 -3.94 -3.07
CA TYR A 21 -1.93 -4.01 -1.71
C TYR A 21 -2.95 -3.51 -0.71
N GLN A 22 -2.75 -3.90 0.54
CA GLN A 22 -3.57 -3.44 1.64
C GLN A 22 -2.67 -3.11 2.81
N VAL A 23 -3.01 -2.05 3.55
CA VAL A 23 -2.26 -1.67 4.74
C VAL A 23 -2.60 -2.64 5.87
N ARG A 24 -1.57 -3.28 6.40
CA ARG A 24 -1.71 -4.26 7.50
C ARG A 24 -1.35 -3.66 8.83
N ASN A 25 -0.40 -2.73 8.87
CA ASN A 25 0.08 -2.17 10.12
C ASN A 25 0.47 -0.71 9.91
N PHE A 26 0.31 0.09 10.97
CA PHE A 26 0.68 1.49 10.94
C PHE A 26 1.66 1.78 12.07
N LEU A 27 2.90 2.07 11.72
CA LEU A 27 3.96 2.40 12.66
C LEU A 27 3.93 3.91 12.91
N LYS A 28 3.04 4.32 13.80
CA LYS A 28 2.69 5.71 13.99
C LYS A 28 3.89 6.59 14.38
N LYS A 29 4.72 6.12 15.27
CA LYS A 29 5.89 6.90 15.74
C LYS A 29 6.89 7.15 14.62
N GLN A 30 7.01 6.22 13.70
CA GLN A 30 7.97 6.29 12.60
C GLN A 30 7.34 6.85 11.33
N LYS A 31 6.03 7.08 11.35
CA LYS A 31 5.25 7.53 10.19
C LYS A 31 5.44 6.58 8.99
N LYS A 32 5.42 5.29 9.28
CA LYS A 32 5.57 4.24 8.29
C LYS A 32 4.36 3.33 8.30
N ILE A 33 4.14 2.66 7.19
CA ILE A 33 3.06 1.70 7.05
C ILE A 33 3.61 0.40 6.48
N GLU A 34 2.97 -0.69 6.86
CA GLU A 34 3.28 -2.01 6.33
C GLU A 34 2.18 -2.40 5.36
N LEU A 35 2.57 -2.70 4.14
CA LEU A 35 1.68 -3.14 3.07
C LEU A 35 1.93 -4.60 2.77
N PHE A 36 0.87 -5.33 2.43
CA PHE A 36 1.01 -6.71 1.97
C PHE A 36 0.20 -6.90 0.69
N SER A 37 0.69 -7.79 -0.18
CA SER A 37 -0.01 -8.11 -1.40
C SER A 37 -1.24 -8.96 -1.09
N VAL A 38 -2.40 -8.57 -1.62
CA VAL A 38 -3.62 -9.34 -1.44
C VAL A 38 -3.61 -10.61 -2.28
N CYS A 39 -2.75 -10.65 -3.31
CA CYS A 39 -2.61 -11.82 -4.16
C CYS A 39 -1.61 -12.83 -3.59
N ASP A 40 -0.65 -12.37 -2.80
CA ASP A 40 0.35 -13.22 -2.16
C ASP A 40 0.75 -12.60 -0.82
N LYS A 41 0.18 -13.12 0.24
CA LYS A 41 0.35 -12.54 1.57
C LYS A 41 1.76 -12.69 2.13
N SER A 42 2.60 -13.50 1.50
CA SER A 42 4.00 -13.60 1.88
C SER A 42 4.82 -12.40 1.39
N VAL A 43 4.28 -11.61 0.46
CA VAL A 43 4.92 -10.41 -0.06
C VAL A 43 4.43 -9.22 0.77
N TYR A 44 5.34 -8.60 1.51
CA TYR A 44 5.03 -7.42 2.30
C TYR A 44 6.27 -6.53 2.40
N PHE A 45 6.04 -5.26 2.70
CA PHE A 45 7.14 -4.31 2.88
C PHE A 45 6.64 -3.09 3.64
N ILE A 46 7.59 -2.27 4.11
CA ILE A 46 7.29 -1.07 4.89
C ILE A 46 7.76 0.14 4.10
N ILE A 47 6.90 1.15 4.00
CA ILE A 47 7.23 2.41 3.34
C ILE A 47 6.84 3.58 4.24
N ASN A 48 7.36 4.76 3.92
CA ASN A 48 6.93 5.97 4.59
C ASN A 48 5.49 6.32 4.16
N ILE A 49 4.70 6.85 5.09
CA ILE A 49 3.33 7.21 4.78
C ILE A 49 3.26 8.26 3.67
N ASP A 50 4.27 9.11 3.56
CA ASP A 50 4.32 10.12 2.51
C ASP A 50 4.41 9.51 1.11
N GLU A 51 5.03 8.34 0.97
CA GLU A 51 5.06 7.63 -0.31
C GLU A 51 3.67 7.18 -0.73
N LEU A 52 2.86 6.77 0.23
CA LEU A 52 1.50 6.34 -0.06
C LEU A 52 0.64 7.51 -0.56
N LYS A 53 0.95 8.71 -0.12
CA LYS A 53 0.24 9.92 -0.54
C LYS A 53 0.65 10.39 -1.93
N ASP A 54 1.71 9.83 -2.50
CA ASP A 54 2.17 10.18 -3.84
C ASP A 54 1.27 9.52 -4.88
N ARG A 55 0.41 10.33 -5.50
CA ARG A 55 -0.57 9.85 -6.48
C ARG A 55 0.08 9.32 -7.74
N GLY A 56 1.32 9.65 -7.99
CA GLY A 56 2.07 9.07 -9.10
C GLY A 56 2.54 7.65 -8.83
N LYS A 57 2.55 7.23 -7.57
CA LYS A 57 3.01 5.89 -7.17
C LYS A 57 1.89 5.01 -6.67
N TRP A 58 0.91 5.56 -5.96
CA TRP A 58 -0.16 4.81 -5.32
C TRP A 58 -1.52 5.43 -5.58
N ILE A 59 -2.49 4.59 -5.85
CA ILE A 59 -3.87 5.00 -6.12
C ILE A 59 -4.76 4.36 -5.06
N PRO A 60 -5.63 5.12 -4.38
CA PRO A 60 -6.55 4.55 -3.40
C PRO A 60 -7.50 3.55 -4.03
N GLY A 61 -7.75 2.45 -3.31
CA GLY A 61 -8.62 1.38 -3.77
C GLY A 61 -7.91 0.38 -4.65
N TRP A 62 -8.61 -0.70 -4.99
CA TRP A 62 -8.10 -1.70 -5.92
C TRP A 62 -8.70 -1.44 -7.29
N ILE A 63 -7.87 -1.02 -8.23
CA ILE A 63 -8.29 -0.74 -9.59
C ILE A 63 -7.43 -1.52 -10.56
N ASP A 64 -7.98 -1.78 -11.74
CA ASP A 64 -7.21 -2.42 -12.80
C ASP A 64 -6.45 -1.36 -13.59
N ILE A 65 -5.14 -1.57 -13.67
CA ILE A 65 -4.26 -0.73 -14.47
C ILE A 65 -3.82 -1.52 -15.67
N ILE A 66 -4.15 -1.03 -16.84
CA ILE A 66 -3.80 -1.71 -18.10
C ILE A 66 -2.53 -1.12 -18.67
#